data_8edca0cd41ca0020106f1bd8d29b8280
#
_entry.id   8edca0cd41ca0020106f1bd8d29b8280
#
_cell.length_a   1.000
_cell.length_b   1.000
_cell.length_c   1.000
_cell.angle_alpha   90.00
_cell.angle_beta   90.00
_cell.angle_gamma   90.00
#
_symmetry.space_group_name_H-M   'P 1'
#
loop_
_entity.id
_entity.type
_entity.pdbx_description
1 polymer ?
#
loop_
_entity_poly.entity_id
_entity_poly.type
_entity_poly.pdbx_seq_one_letter_code
_entity_poly.pdbx_strand_id
1 'polypeptide(L)'
;MFFYGFILVQFGAIDFVWKGLAPGSHLPLGPLYPAFTFFQEIVTLVILIAVFWAFHRRYVEKLVRLKRNFKSGLVLIFIGGLMISVLLGNGMGLIWHGEELSWSEPIASAIAYVFSGINETVAISVFYFSWWVHLLILLTFLVYVPQSKHAHLIAGPANVFFGRISNPGKLEKIDFEDETQETFGVGKIEDFRQNQLIDLYACVECGRCTNMCPATGTGKMLSPMDLILKLRDHLTDKGAAVTSKAPWVPVVAFNNTQGNQLAMMAAGKGQQESAATTLAYDPSLIGDVITEEEIWACTTCRNCEDQCPVMNEHVDKIIDLRRYLXLTEGKMDAEAQRAMTNIERQGNPWGLNRKERETMAPR
;
A
#
# COMPACT_ATOMS: atom_id res chain seq x y z
N MET A 1 16.42 2.17 -9.11
CA MET A 1 16.27 1.24 -10.24
C MET A 1 14.79 1.04 -10.62
N PHE A 2 13.93 0.58 -9.72
CA PHE A 2 12.51 0.32 -10.01
C PHE A 2 11.75 1.53 -10.55
N PHE A 3 12.03 2.72 -10.04
CA PHE A 3 11.37 3.96 -10.49
C PHE A 3 11.62 4.23 -11.98
N TYR A 4 12.88 4.12 -12.42
CA TYR A 4 13.22 4.36 -13.83
C TYR A 4 12.60 3.30 -14.75
N GLY A 5 12.58 2.03 -14.29
CA GLY A 5 11.92 0.96 -15.04
C GLY A 5 10.41 1.19 -15.17
N PHE A 6 9.77 1.67 -14.10
CA PHE A 6 8.35 2.02 -14.12
C PHE A 6 8.07 3.12 -15.17
N ILE A 7 8.88 4.19 -15.16
CA ILE A 7 8.72 5.29 -16.13
C ILE A 7 8.90 4.78 -17.56
N LEU A 8 9.93 3.96 -17.80
CA LEU A 8 10.22 3.40 -19.11
C LEU A 8 9.03 2.58 -19.65
N VAL A 9 8.41 1.76 -18.78
CA VAL A 9 7.24 0.95 -19.16
C VAL A 9 6.03 1.83 -19.46
N GLN A 10 5.84 2.95 -18.75
CA GLN A 10 4.76 3.89 -19.07
C GLN A 10 4.92 4.49 -20.48
N PHE A 11 6.15 4.90 -20.83
CA PHE A 11 6.43 5.37 -22.19
C PHE A 11 6.24 4.25 -23.22
N GLY A 12 6.62 3.01 -22.87
CA GLY A 12 6.38 1.85 -23.72
C GLY A 12 4.89 1.58 -23.96
N ALA A 13 4.07 1.77 -22.93
CA ALA A 13 2.61 1.62 -23.06
C ALA A 13 2.04 2.70 -24.01
N ILE A 14 2.52 3.93 -23.90
CA ILE A 14 2.13 5.03 -24.81
C ILE A 14 2.53 4.67 -26.25
N ASP A 15 3.77 4.20 -26.46
CA ASP A 15 4.27 3.79 -27.77
C ASP A 15 3.40 2.69 -28.38
N PHE A 16 3.07 1.68 -27.59
CA PHE A 16 2.25 0.55 -28.03
C PHE A 16 0.83 0.98 -28.42
N VAL A 17 0.23 1.87 -27.61
CA VAL A 17 -1.10 2.43 -27.93
C VAL A 17 -1.00 3.25 -29.24
N TRP A 18 0.05 4.04 -29.41
CA TRP A 18 0.28 4.85 -30.60
C TRP A 18 0.41 3.99 -31.85
N LYS A 19 1.16 2.88 -31.78
CA LYS A 19 1.35 1.94 -32.91
C LYS A 19 0.01 1.36 -33.40
N GLY A 20 -0.95 1.13 -32.50
CA GLY A 20 -2.27 0.61 -32.90
C GLY A 20 -3.17 1.68 -33.52
N LEU A 21 -3.05 2.94 -33.07
CA LEU A 21 -3.84 4.06 -33.60
C LEU A 21 -3.30 4.55 -34.95
N ALA A 22 -1.99 4.51 -35.13
CA ALA A 22 -1.32 4.99 -36.34
C ALA A 22 -0.28 3.93 -36.77
N PRO A 23 -0.72 2.87 -37.46
CA PRO A 23 0.19 1.79 -37.86
C PRO A 23 1.39 2.28 -38.66
N GLY A 24 2.56 1.71 -38.36
CA GLY A 24 3.81 2.10 -38.98
C GLY A 24 4.45 3.35 -38.35
N SER A 25 3.85 3.91 -37.31
CA SER A 25 4.43 5.06 -36.60
C SER A 25 4.85 4.67 -35.19
N HIS A 26 5.71 5.46 -34.57
CA HIS A 26 6.24 5.23 -33.23
C HIS A 26 6.53 6.58 -32.56
N LEU A 27 6.87 6.55 -31.27
CA LEU A 27 7.21 7.76 -30.52
C LEU A 27 8.36 8.53 -31.21
N PRO A 28 8.28 9.86 -31.29
CA PRO A 28 9.28 10.69 -32.02
C PRO A 28 10.56 10.89 -31.19
N LEU A 29 11.25 9.79 -30.85
CA LEU A 29 12.49 9.81 -30.09
C LEU A 29 13.74 9.87 -30.97
N GLY A 30 13.55 9.89 -32.30
CA GLY A 30 14.65 9.99 -33.27
C GLY A 30 15.69 8.88 -33.06
N PRO A 31 17.01 9.22 -33.06
CA PRO A 31 18.04 8.19 -32.92
C PRO A 31 18.08 7.47 -31.58
N LEU A 32 17.33 7.93 -30.56
CA LEU A 32 17.23 7.26 -29.27
C LEU A 32 16.20 6.12 -29.28
N TYR A 33 15.36 6.03 -30.30
CA TYR A 33 14.25 5.06 -30.34
C TYR A 33 14.76 3.60 -30.25
N PRO A 34 15.81 3.17 -30.99
CA PRO A 34 16.28 1.78 -30.86
C PRO A 34 16.80 1.44 -29.46
N ALA A 35 17.46 2.39 -28.78
CA ALA A 35 17.90 2.18 -27.40
C ALA A 35 16.70 2.10 -26.45
N PHE A 36 15.71 2.95 -26.67
CA PHE A 36 14.47 2.97 -25.89
C PHE A 36 13.74 1.62 -26.00
N THR A 37 13.52 1.11 -27.21
CA THR A 37 12.82 -0.16 -27.43
C THR A 37 13.58 -1.34 -26.80
N PHE A 38 14.92 -1.34 -26.93
CA PHE A 38 15.76 -2.38 -26.33
C PHE A 38 15.57 -2.43 -24.80
N PHE A 39 15.74 -1.29 -24.12
CA PHE A 39 15.60 -1.26 -22.66
C PHE A 39 14.16 -1.52 -22.22
N GLN A 40 13.18 -1.04 -22.97
CA GLN A 40 11.76 -1.23 -22.68
C GLN A 40 11.41 -2.73 -22.73
N GLU A 41 11.87 -3.47 -23.75
CA GLU A 41 11.61 -4.90 -23.86
C GLU A 41 12.26 -5.70 -22.75
N ILE A 42 13.53 -5.39 -22.43
CA ILE A 42 14.25 -6.09 -21.34
C ILE A 42 13.54 -5.85 -20.00
N VAL A 43 13.16 -4.61 -19.71
CA VAL A 43 12.47 -4.27 -18.46
C VAL A 43 11.10 -4.97 -18.42
N THR A 44 10.37 -5.00 -19.53
CA THR A 44 9.07 -5.67 -19.64
C THR A 44 9.21 -7.17 -19.33
N LEU A 45 10.23 -7.82 -19.90
CA LEU A 45 10.52 -9.24 -19.63
C LEU A 45 10.87 -9.48 -18.16
N VAL A 46 11.72 -8.63 -17.58
CA VAL A 46 12.10 -8.74 -16.17
C VAL A 46 10.88 -8.58 -15.27
N ILE A 47 9.99 -7.64 -15.58
CA ILE A 47 8.74 -7.45 -14.83
C ILE A 47 7.85 -8.70 -14.95
N LEU A 48 7.74 -9.27 -16.15
CA LEU A 48 6.94 -10.48 -16.37
C LEU A 48 7.47 -11.64 -15.51
N ILE A 49 8.79 -11.85 -15.50
CA ILE A 49 9.45 -12.86 -14.66
C ILE A 49 9.15 -12.59 -13.19
N ALA A 50 9.26 -11.32 -12.77
CA ALA A 50 8.98 -10.92 -11.38
C ALA A 50 7.52 -11.17 -10.99
N VAL A 51 6.57 -10.97 -11.92
CA VAL A 51 5.13 -11.26 -11.70
C VAL A 51 4.91 -12.76 -11.48
N PHE A 52 5.53 -13.61 -12.30
CA PHE A 52 5.46 -15.06 -12.13
C PHE A 52 6.07 -15.49 -10.80
N TRP A 53 7.23 -14.91 -10.42
CA TRP A 53 7.87 -15.18 -9.14
C TRP A 53 6.98 -14.74 -7.98
N ALA A 54 6.37 -13.54 -8.08
CA ALA A 54 5.46 -13.03 -7.06
C ALA A 54 4.22 -13.92 -6.90
N PHE A 55 3.68 -14.42 -8.02
CA PHE A 55 2.57 -15.37 -8.02
C PHE A 55 2.99 -16.66 -7.29
N HIS A 56 4.14 -17.22 -7.65
CA HIS A 56 4.68 -18.45 -7.06
C HIS A 56 4.81 -18.30 -5.53
N ARG A 57 5.46 -17.21 -5.07
CA ARG A 57 5.67 -16.95 -3.64
C ARG A 57 4.35 -16.80 -2.88
N ARG A 58 3.34 -16.21 -3.51
CA ARG A 58 2.05 -15.92 -2.85
C ARG A 58 1.13 -17.13 -2.81
N TYR A 59 1.03 -17.87 -3.91
CA TYR A 59 0.01 -18.91 -4.07
C TYR A 59 0.56 -20.34 -3.99
N VAL A 60 1.83 -20.55 -4.34
CA VAL A 60 2.48 -21.88 -4.29
C VAL A 60 3.23 -22.06 -2.97
N GLU A 61 4.18 -21.18 -2.67
CA GLU A 61 4.95 -21.21 -1.39
C GLU A 61 4.11 -20.77 -0.19
N LYS A 62 3.09 -19.94 -0.43
CA LYS A 62 2.14 -19.48 0.59
C LYS A 62 2.83 -18.78 1.77
N LEU A 63 3.77 -17.87 1.48
CA LEU A 63 4.48 -17.12 2.50
C LEU A 63 3.49 -16.41 3.44
N VAL A 64 3.66 -16.60 4.75
CA VAL A 64 2.72 -16.13 5.78
C VAL A 64 2.51 -14.60 5.73
N ARG A 65 3.59 -13.84 5.46
CA ARG A 65 3.53 -12.38 5.43
C ARG A 65 2.76 -11.80 4.24
N LEU A 66 2.46 -12.61 3.21
CA LEU A 66 1.80 -12.14 1.99
C LEU A 66 0.31 -12.49 2.03
N LYS A 67 -0.54 -11.49 1.93
CA LYS A 67 -2.00 -11.69 1.91
C LYS A 67 -2.42 -12.40 0.61
N ARG A 68 -3.22 -13.46 0.74
CA ARG A 68 -3.67 -14.31 -0.36
C ARG A 68 -5.15 -14.06 -0.67
N ASN A 69 -5.47 -12.82 -0.99
CA ASN A 69 -6.83 -12.46 -1.35
C ASN A 69 -6.97 -12.23 -2.87
N PHE A 70 -8.20 -12.19 -3.34
CA PHE A 70 -8.55 -11.98 -4.76
C PHE A 70 -7.91 -10.68 -5.29
N LYS A 71 -7.95 -9.62 -4.49
CA LYS A 71 -7.42 -8.29 -4.88
C LYS A 71 -5.94 -8.34 -5.22
N SER A 72 -5.17 -9.14 -4.49
CA SER A 72 -3.73 -9.31 -4.73
C SER A 72 -3.47 -10.11 -6.01
N GLY A 73 -4.29 -11.12 -6.30
CA GLY A 73 -4.20 -11.89 -7.53
C GLY A 73 -4.56 -11.07 -8.76
N LEU A 74 -5.63 -10.28 -8.63
CA LEU A 74 -6.13 -9.44 -9.72
C LEU A 74 -5.04 -8.50 -10.26
N VAL A 75 -4.26 -7.91 -9.38
CA VAL A 75 -3.17 -7.00 -9.79
C VAL A 75 -2.06 -7.75 -10.53
N LEU A 76 -1.71 -8.95 -10.06
CA LEU A 76 -0.71 -9.76 -10.77
C LEU A 76 -1.19 -10.12 -12.18
N ILE A 77 -2.49 -10.44 -12.32
CA ILE A 77 -3.11 -10.74 -13.63
C ILE A 77 -3.05 -9.49 -14.52
N PHE A 78 -3.38 -8.31 -13.98
CA PHE A 78 -3.35 -7.06 -14.76
C PHE A 78 -1.93 -6.74 -15.24
N ILE A 79 -0.94 -6.77 -14.33
CA ILE A 79 0.45 -6.45 -14.70
C ILE A 79 0.98 -7.49 -15.69
N GLY A 80 0.74 -8.78 -15.43
CA GLY A 80 1.14 -9.85 -16.36
C GLY A 80 0.50 -9.70 -17.71
N GLY A 81 -0.81 -9.40 -17.75
CA GLY A 81 -1.54 -9.16 -18.99
C GLY A 81 -0.99 -7.99 -19.80
N LEU A 82 -0.64 -6.89 -19.12
CA LEU A 82 0.00 -5.74 -19.78
C LEU A 82 1.35 -6.12 -20.40
N MET A 83 2.17 -6.86 -19.66
CA MET A 83 3.51 -7.26 -20.14
C MET A 83 3.40 -8.24 -21.32
N ILE A 84 2.52 -9.25 -21.20
CA ILE A 84 2.32 -10.24 -22.25
C ILE A 84 1.76 -9.57 -23.53
N SER A 85 0.75 -8.70 -23.37
CA SER A 85 0.10 -8.05 -24.51
C SER A 85 1.08 -7.15 -25.30
N VAL A 86 1.96 -6.41 -24.61
CA VAL A 86 2.92 -5.56 -25.31
C VAL A 86 3.99 -6.38 -26.02
N LEU A 87 4.51 -7.44 -25.39
CA LEU A 87 5.55 -8.28 -26.03
C LEU A 87 4.97 -9.03 -27.22
N LEU A 88 3.78 -9.63 -27.07
CA LEU A 88 3.12 -10.36 -28.16
C LEU A 88 2.72 -9.41 -29.30
N GLY A 89 2.16 -8.25 -28.94
CA GLY A 89 1.76 -7.26 -29.93
C GLY A 89 2.94 -6.75 -30.75
N ASN A 90 4.06 -6.39 -30.10
CA ASN A 90 5.25 -5.96 -30.81
C ASN A 90 5.79 -7.04 -31.74
N GLY A 91 5.84 -8.31 -31.29
CA GLY A 91 6.28 -9.42 -32.13
C GLY A 91 5.39 -9.63 -33.35
N MET A 92 4.08 -9.52 -33.17
CA MET A 92 3.12 -9.65 -34.28
C MET A 92 3.20 -8.43 -35.23
N GLY A 93 3.50 -7.25 -34.67
CA GLY A 93 3.72 -6.04 -35.46
C GLY A 93 4.88 -6.17 -36.45
N LEU A 94 5.99 -6.80 -36.02
CA LEU A 94 7.14 -7.06 -36.90
C LEU A 94 6.73 -7.97 -38.09
N ILE A 95 5.93 -9.02 -37.84
CA ILE A 95 5.43 -9.91 -38.89
C ILE A 95 4.51 -9.12 -39.85
N TRP A 96 3.58 -8.33 -39.28
CA TRP A 96 2.62 -7.55 -40.06
C TRP A 96 3.32 -6.55 -41.04
N HIS A 97 4.32 -5.83 -40.53
CA HIS A 97 5.00 -4.82 -41.33
C HIS A 97 6.17 -5.39 -42.17
N GLY A 98 6.47 -6.68 -42.02
CA GLY A 98 7.58 -7.33 -42.72
C GLY A 98 8.93 -6.75 -42.34
N GLU A 99 9.08 -6.31 -41.09
CA GLU A 99 10.32 -5.70 -40.61
C GLU A 99 11.37 -6.76 -40.30
N GLU A 100 12.63 -6.39 -40.53
CA GLU A 100 13.76 -7.27 -40.23
C GLU A 100 13.97 -7.41 -38.74
N LEU A 101 14.37 -8.61 -38.33
CA LEU A 101 14.71 -8.90 -36.94
C LEU A 101 15.87 -8.01 -36.51
N SER A 102 15.72 -7.35 -35.37
CA SER A 102 16.65 -6.32 -34.91
C SER A 102 17.11 -6.57 -33.47
N TRP A 103 18.35 -6.18 -33.21
CA TRP A 103 18.90 -6.21 -31.85
C TRP A 103 18.15 -5.21 -30.94
N SER A 104 17.52 -4.19 -31.49
CA SER A 104 16.81 -3.17 -30.71
C SER A 104 15.48 -3.68 -30.16
N GLU A 105 14.96 -4.79 -30.70
CA GLU A 105 13.72 -5.41 -30.24
C GLU A 105 13.91 -6.93 -30.13
N PRO A 106 14.77 -7.37 -29.18
CA PRO A 106 15.18 -8.79 -29.12
C PRO A 106 14.03 -9.73 -28.80
N ILE A 107 13.08 -9.35 -27.92
CA ILE A 107 11.97 -10.23 -27.52
C ILE A 107 10.92 -10.26 -28.64
N ALA A 108 10.58 -9.10 -29.22
CA ALA A 108 9.67 -9.04 -30.36
C ALA A 108 10.21 -9.85 -31.53
N SER A 109 11.54 -9.71 -31.81
CA SER A 109 12.23 -10.49 -32.85
C SER A 109 12.17 -11.98 -32.60
N ALA A 110 12.36 -12.42 -31.37
CA ALA A 110 12.26 -13.85 -30.98
C ALA A 110 10.83 -14.37 -31.21
N ILE A 111 9.83 -13.57 -30.82
CA ILE A 111 8.41 -13.93 -31.04
C ILE A 111 8.11 -14.01 -32.54
N ALA A 112 8.55 -13.00 -33.32
CA ALA A 112 8.36 -12.98 -34.77
C ALA A 112 9.02 -14.19 -35.44
N TYR A 113 10.22 -14.58 -34.98
CA TYR A 113 10.91 -15.76 -35.50
C TYR A 113 10.11 -17.05 -35.23
N VAL A 114 9.64 -17.24 -33.99
CA VAL A 114 8.87 -18.42 -33.60
C VAL A 114 7.57 -18.53 -34.41
N PHE A 115 6.93 -17.40 -34.70
CA PHE A 115 5.67 -17.34 -35.42
C PHE A 115 5.82 -16.95 -36.91
N SER A 116 7.01 -17.09 -37.49
CA SER A 116 7.33 -16.67 -38.87
C SER A 116 6.47 -17.36 -39.96
N GLY A 117 5.83 -18.49 -39.63
CA GLY A 117 4.94 -19.17 -40.56
C GLY A 117 3.50 -18.66 -40.60
N ILE A 118 3.17 -17.66 -39.80
CA ILE A 118 1.81 -17.12 -39.70
C ILE A 118 1.61 -16.12 -40.85
N ASN A 119 0.42 -16.17 -41.48
CA ASN A 119 0.08 -15.22 -42.54
C ASN A 119 -0.22 -13.81 -41.93
N GLU A 120 -0.10 -12.81 -42.77
CA GLU A 120 -0.28 -11.41 -42.40
C GLU A 120 -1.62 -11.14 -41.70
N THR A 121 -2.71 -11.73 -42.21
CA THR A 121 -4.05 -11.54 -41.65
C THR A 121 -4.14 -12.01 -40.20
N VAL A 122 -3.52 -13.15 -39.88
CA VAL A 122 -3.48 -13.67 -38.52
C VAL A 122 -2.61 -12.77 -37.64
N ALA A 123 -1.46 -12.31 -38.16
CA ALA A 123 -0.56 -11.40 -37.42
C ALA A 123 -1.30 -10.10 -37.04
N ILE A 124 -2.02 -9.49 -37.99
CA ILE A 124 -2.84 -8.29 -37.76
C ILE A 124 -3.92 -8.58 -36.68
N SER A 125 -4.61 -9.70 -36.78
CA SER A 125 -5.66 -10.06 -35.84
C SER A 125 -5.13 -10.21 -34.41
N VAL A 126 -3.99 -10.89 -34.26
CA VAL A 126 -3.35 -11.09 -32.94
C VAL A 126 -2.78 -9.77 -32.40
N PHE A 127 -2.21 -8.94 -33.29
CA PHE A 127 -1.72 -7.60 -32.91
C PHE A 127 -2.87 -6.79 -32.28
N TYR A 128 -4.01 -6.66 -33.01
CA TYR A 128 -5.13 -5.84 -32.52
C TYR A 128 -5.83 -6.48 -31.33
N PHE A 129 -5.86 -7.82 -31.24
CA PHE A 129 -6.35 -8.47 -30.02
C PHE A 129 -5.48 -8.08 -28.83
N SER A 130 -4.16 -8.17 -28.95
CA SER A 130 -3.21 -7.79 -27.91
C SER A 130 -3.33 -6.29 -27.56
N TRP A 131 -3.49 -5.46 -28.57
CA TRP A 131 -3.65 -4.02 -28.42
C TRP A 131 -4.93 -3.68 -27.62
N TRP A 132 -6.07 -4.30 -27.98
CA TRP A 132 -7.31 -4.10 -27.24
C TRP A 132 -7.23 -4.58 -25.80
N VAL A 133 -6.62 -5.75 -25.59
CA VAL A 133 -6.39 -6.27 -24.24
C VAL A 133 -5.54 -5.28 -23.44
N HIS A 134 -4.45 -4.77 -24.03
CA HIS A 134 -3.57 -3.80 -23.38
C HIS A 134 -4.33 -2.52 -23.01
N LEU A 135 -5.05 -1.94 -23.97
CA LEU A 135 -5.79 -0.69 -23.78
C LEU A 135 -6.88 -0.86 -22.70
N LEU A 136 -7.65 -1.96 -22.73
CA LEU A 136 -8.71 -2.19 -21.76
C LEU A 136 -8.13 -2.38 -20.35
N ILE A 137 -7.02 -3.09 -20.21
CA ILE A 137 -6.35 -3.24 -18.90
C ILE A 137 -5.83 -1.87 -18.42
N LEU A 138 -5.22 -1.06 -19.30
CA LEU A 138 -4.76 0.29 -18.93
C LEU A 138 -5.91 1.16 -18.42
N LEU A 139 -7.02 1.18 -19.13
CA LEU A 139 -8.19 1.98 -18.74
C LEU A 139 -8.79 1.48 -17.41
N THR A 140 -8.86 0.16 -17.25
CA THR A 140 -9.31 -0.45 -15.99
C THR A 140 -8.37 -0.07 -14.84
N PHE A 141 -7.07 -0.11 -15.08
CA PHE A 141 -6.05 0.25 -14.09
C PHE A 141 -6.14 1.73 -13.71
N LEU A 142 -6.40 2.61 -14.68
CA LEU A 142 -6.53 4.04 -14.44
C LEU A 142 -7.64 4.34 -13.42
N VAL A 143 -8.73 3.59 -13.50
CA VAL A 143 -9.85 3.72 -12.55
C VAL A 143 -9.57 2.98 -11.24
N TYR A 144 -8.96 1.80 -11.32
CA TYR A 144 -8.75 0.90 -10.19
C TYR A 144 -7.68 1.42 -9.21
N VAL A 145 -6.57 1.98 -9.72
CA VAL A 145 -5.42 2.38 -8.91
C VAL A 145 -5.78 3.36 -7.79
N PRO A 146 -6.43 4.50 -8.07
CA PRO A 146 -6.71 5.46 -6.99
C PRO A 146 -7.72 4.96 -5.96
N GLN A 147 -8.54 3.96 -6.30
CA GLN A 147 -9.60 3.45 -5.42
C GLN A 147 -9.21 2.15 -4.71
N SER A 148 -7.98 1.71 -4.86
CA SER A 148 -7.51 0.42 -4.34
C SER A 148 -6.26 0.59 -3.49
N LYS A 149 -5.72 -0.52 -3.03
CA LYS A 149 -4.43 -0.53 -2.31
C LYS A 149 -3.28 0.04 -3.18
N HIS A 150 -3.49 0.17 -4.48
CA HIS A 150 -2.47 0.73 -5.40
C HIS A 150 -2.45 2.26 -5.41
N ALA A 151 -3.28 2.91 -4.61
CA ALA A 151 -3.15 4.34 -4.30
C ALA A 151 -1.72 4.68 -3.83
N HIS A 152 -0.97 3.67 -3.32
CA HIS A 152 0.43 3.87 -2.92
C HIS A 152 1.32 4.33 -4.08
N LEU A 153 0.94 4.10 -5.33
CA LEU A 153 1.70 4.63 -6.49
C LEU A 153 1.74 6.16 -6.48
N ILE A 154 0.70 6.80 -5.95
CA ILE A 154 0.63 8.25 -5.79
C ILE A 154 1.04 8.65 -4.37
N ALA A 155 0.48 7.98 -3.37
CA ALA A 155 0.71 8.30 -1.96
C ALA A 155 2.15 8.00 -1.51
N GLY A 156 2.80 6.98 -2.08
CA GLY A 156 4.18 6.63 -1.71
C GLY A 156 5.18 7.74 -1.97
N PRO A 157 5.31 8.22 -3.22
CA PRO A 157 6.18 9.38 -3.50
C PRO A 157 5.80 10.63 -2.69
N ALA A 158 4.50 10.89 -2.52
CA ALA A 158 4.03 12.02 -1.69
C ALA A 158 4.48 11.84 -0.24
N ASN A 159 4.36 10.62 0.30
CA ASN A 159 4.76 10.32 1.67
C ASN A 159 6.26 10.52 1.89
N VAL A 160 7.08 10.07 0.94
CA VAL A 160 8.53 10.25 1.01
C VAL A 160 8.88 11.75 0.97
N PHE A 161 8.18 12.53 0.12
CA PHE A 161 8.41 13.97 -0.02
C PHE A 161 8.01 14.74 1.25
N PHE A 162 6.85 14.40 1.86
CA PHE A 162 6.32 15.06 3.05
C PHE A 162 6.72 14.36 4.36
N GLY A 163 7.61 13.38 4.28
CA GLY A 163 8.09 12.64 5.45
C GLY A 163 8.80 13.51 6.46
N ARG A 164 8.88 13.04 7.70
CA ARG A 164 9.48 13.76 8.80
C ARG A 164 10.95 14.10 8.51
N ILE A 165 11.31 15.37 8.74
CA ILE A 165 12.68 15.86 8.62
C ILE A 165 13.42 15.77 9.96
N SER A 166 12.65 15.82 11.08
CA SER A 166 13.23 15.75 12.44
C SER A 166 13.78 14.36 12.76
N ASN A 167 14.69 14.31 13.72
CA ASN A 167 15.31 13.06 14.15
C ASN A 167 14.25 12.06 14.68
N PRO A 168 14.34 10.80 14.29
CA PRO A 168 13.48 9.75 14.85
C PRO A 168 13.68 9.67 16.38
N GLY A 169 12.60 9.50 17.11
CA GLY A 169 12.65 9.42 18.56
C GLY A 169 12.46 10.74 19.28
N LYS A 170 12.55 11.87 18.56
CA LYS A 170 12.19 13.17 19.14
C LYS A 170 10.68 13.36 19.01
N LEU A 171 9.98 13.11 20.10
CA LEU A 171 8.53 13.24 20.13
C LEU A 171 8.12 14.70 20.10
N GLU A 172 7.00 14.96 19.45
CA GLU A 172 6.40 16.29 19.42
C GLU A 172 5.94 16.66 20.83
N LYS A 173 6.22 17.89 21.24
CA LYS A 173 5.80 18.39 22.55
C LYS A 173 4.28 18.56 22.57
N ILE A 174 3.70 18.19 23.69
CA ILE A 174 2.29 18.48 23.98
C ILE A 174 2.24 19.82 24.68
N ASP A 175 1.39 20.70 24.20
CA ASP A 175 1.14 21.99 24.84
C ASP A 175 -0.07 21.83 25.78
N PHE A 176 0.20 21.76 27.06
CA PHE A 176 -0.84 21.63 28.07
C PHE A 176 -1.47 22.99 28.44
N GLU A 177 -0.91 24.10 27.94
CA GLU A 177 -1.43 25.44 28.22
C GLU A 177 -2.40 25.92 27.12
N ASP A 178 -2.52 25.17 26.03
CA ASP A 178 -3.42 25.49 24.92
C ASP A 178 -4.87 25.11 25.31
N GLU A 179 -5.62 26.13 25.73
CA GLU A 179 -7.04 25.96 26.15
C GLU A 179 -7.97 25.58 25.02
N THR A 180 -7.51 25.62 23.77
CA THR A 180 -8.34 25.20 22.61
C THR A 180 -8.33 23.68 22.40
N GLN A 181 -7.39 22.97 23.03
CA GLN A 181 -7.27 21.50 22.91
C GLN A 181 -8.12 20.81 23.99
N GLU A 182 -9.19 20.19 23.57
CA GLU A 182 -10.07 19.41 24.46
C GLU A 182 -9.53 18.02 24.77
N THR A 183 -8.68 17.48 23.88
CA THR A 183 -8.12 16.13 23.99
C THR A 183 -6.64 16.12 23.62
N PHE A 184 -5.90 15.19 24.19
CA PHE A 184 -4.47 15.01 23.90
C PHE A 184 -4.25 13.66 23.23
N GLY A 185 -3.46 13.66 22.17
CA GLY A 185 -3.21 12.47 21.38
C GLY A 185 -4.30 12.23 20.33
N VAL A 186 -4.42 11.00 19.87
CA VAL A 186 -5.33 10.62 18.78
C VAL A 186 -6.36 9.61 19.30
N GLY A 187 -7.61 10.06 19.44
CA GLY A 187 -8.74 9.23 19.80
C GLY A 187 -9.64 8.87 18.63
N LYS A 188 -9.59 9.69 17.57
CA LYS A 188 -10.37 9.50 16.33
C LYS A 188 -9.44 9.58 15.13
N ILE A 189 -9.87 9.00 14.01
CA ILE A 189 -9.05 8.98 12.80
C ILE A 189 -8.79 10.42 12.28
N GLU A 190 -9.71 11.34 12.54
CA GLU A 190 -9.61 12.75 12.15
C GLU A 190 -8.55 13.52 12.96
N ASP A 191 -8.17 13.02 14.13
CA ASP A 191 -7.16 13.67 14.99
C ASP A 191 -5.74 13.47 14.44
N PHE A 192 -5.53 12.51 13.53
CA PHE A 192 -4.23 12.34 12.89
C PHE A 192 -3.92 13.52 11.97
N ARG A 193 -2.66 13.92 11.95
CA ARG A 193 -2.18 14.98 11.05
C ARG A 193 -2.25 14.52 9.60
N GLN A 194 -2.36 15.49 8.69
CA GLN A 194 -2.50 15.21 7.25
C GLN A 194 -1.39 14.30 6.72
N ASN A 195 -0.14 14.53 7.12
CA ASN A 195 0.98 13.69 6.69
C ASN A 195 0.86 12.26 7.23
N GLN A 196 0.35 12.08 8.46
CA GLN A 196 0.09 10.75 9.03
C GLN A 196 -1.02 10.02 8.26
N LEU A 197 -2.03 10.75 7.76
CA LEU A 197 -3.11 10.17 6.96
C LEU A 197 -2.61 9.74 5.56
N ILE A 198 -1.75 10.58 4.92
CA ILE A 198 -1.13 10.23 3.63
C ILE A 198 -0.30 8.94 3.78
N ASP A 199 0.42 8.84 4.89
CA ASP A 199 1.26 7.70 5.24
C ASP A 199 0.49 6.37 5.19
N LEU A 200 -0.80 6.38 5.61
CA LEU A 200 -1.63 5.17 5.59
C LEU A 200 -1.82 4.62 4.18
N TYR A 201 -1.99 5.51 3.19
CA TYR A 201 -2.18 5.12 1.78
C TYR A 201 -0.88 4.80 1.07
N ALA A 202 0.27 5.14 1.65
CA ALA A 202 1.59 4.82 1.09
C ALA A 202 1.95 3.33 1.24
N CYS A 203 1.31 2.62 2.17
CA CYS A 203 1.64 1.23 2.49
C CYS A 203 1.47 0.29 1.28
N VAL A 204 2.54 -0.43 0.92
CA VAL A 204 2.57 -1.37 -0.21
C VAL A 204 2.23 -2.81 0.20
N GLU A 205 1.88 -3.04 1.44
CA GLU A 205 1.49 -4.36 1.98
C GLU A 205 2.57 -5.44 1.79
N CYS A 206 3.84 -5.06 1.88
CA CYS A 206 4.96 -6.00 1.67
C CYS A 206 5.28 -6.87 2.88
N GLY A 207 4.82 -6.48 4.09
CA GLY A 207 5.00 -7.25 5.32
C GLY A 207 6.38 -7.20 5.95
N ARG A 208 7.31 -6.39 5.43
CA ARG A 208 8.67 -6.29 5.99
C ARG A 208 8.65 -5.81 7.44
N CYS A 209 7.85 -4.80 7.74
CA CYS A 209 7.71 -4.22 9.08
C CYS A 209 7.25 -5.26 10.10
N THR A 210 6.27 -6.10 9.73
CA THR A 210 5.75 -7.18 10.60
C THR A 210 6.80 -8.27 10.80
N ASN A 211 7.51 -8.63 9.72
CA ASN A 211 8.53 -9.69 9.78
C ASN A 211 9.71 -9.31 10.69
N MET A 212 9.98 -8.01 10.82
CA MET A 212 11.12 -7.51 11.62
C MET A 212 10.69 -6.97 12.99
N CYS A 213 9.40 -7.05 13.31
CA CYS A 213 8.88 -6.54 14.58
C CYS A 213 9.18 -7.50 15.72
N PRO A 214 9.87 -7.07 16.80
CA PRO A 214 10.12 -7.95 17.94
C PRO A 214 8.86 -8.36 18.67
N ALA A 215 7.83 -7.51 18.73
CA ALA A 215 6.55 -7.86 19.34
C ALA A 215 5.88 -9.00 18.56
N THR A 216 5.82 -8.90 17.23
CA THR A 216 5.31 -10.00 16.37
C THR A 216 6.14 -11.27 16.57
N GLY A 217 7.47 -11.11 16.58
CA GLY A 217 8.41 -12.24 16.71
C GLY A 217 8.30 -12.99 18.02
N THR A 218 7.82 -12.34 19.08
CA THR A 218 7.62 -12.96 20.39
C THR A 218 6.17 -13.40 20.63
N GLY A 219 5.33 -13.34 19.60
CA GLY A 219 3.95 -13.81 19.67
C GLY A 219 2.95 -12.82 20.28
N LYS A 220 3.34 -11.56 20.47
CA LYS A 220 2.41 -10.52 20.93
C LYS A 220 1.45 -10.11 19.81
N MET A 221 0.28 -9.60 20.21
CA MET A 221 -0.77 -9.23 19.26
C MET A 221 -0.51 -7.87 18.63
N LEU A 222 0.57 -7.79 17.84
CA LEU A 222 0.89 -6.57 17.07
C LEU A 222 1.53 -6.97 15.74
N SER A 223 0.90 -6.53 14.67
CA SER A 223 1.46 -6.56 13.32
C SER A 223 1.52 -5.10 12.83
N PRO A 224 2.70 -4.50 12.72
CA PRO A 224 2.78 -3.11 12.24
C PRO A 224 2.13 -2.89 10.88
N MET A 225 2.21 -3.86 9.96
CA MET A 225 1.52 -3.77 8.67
C MET A 225 0.01 -3.71 8.87
N ASP A 226 -0.54 -4.62 9.68
CA ASP A 226 -1.98 -4.69 9.86
C ASP A 226 -2.51 -3.47 10.62
N LEU A 227 -1.72 -2.89 11.52
CA LEU A 227 -2.07 -1.63 12.19
C LEU A 227 -2.30 -0.52 11.15
N ILE A 228 -1.36 -0.33 10.22
CA ILE A 228 -1.49 0.67 9.14
C ILE A 228 -2.73 0.34 8.27
N LEU A 229 -2.93 -0.93 7.93
CA LEU A 229 -4.05 -1.33 7.07
C LEU A 229 -5.40 -1.12 7.76
N LYS A 230 -5.50 -1.43 9.05
CA LYS A 230 -6.72 -1.18 9.83
C LYS A 230 -7.06 0.31 9.87
N LEU A 231 -6.04 1.17 10.12
CA LEU A 231 -6.22 2.61 10.14
C LEU A 231 -6.65 3.14 8.76
N ARG A 232 -5.98 2.68 7.69
CA ARG A 232 -6.32 3.06 6.31
C ARG A 232 -7.75 2.65 5.96
N ASP A 233 -8.10 1.42 6.28
CA ASP A 233 -9.43 0.88 5.95
C ASP A 233 -10.51 1.63 6.72
N HIS A 234 -10.28 1.91 8.01
CA HIS A 234 -11.20 2.72 8.83
C HIS A 234 -11.37 4.14 8.27
N LEU A 235 -10.25 4.78 7.86
CA LEU A 235 -10.29 6.12 7.24
C LEU A 235 -11.12 6.10 5.96
N THR A 236 -10.93 5.08 5.11
CA THR A 236 -11.65 4.93 3.85
C THR A 236 -13.15 4.72 4.10
N ASP A 237 -13.49 3.86 5.06
CA ASP A 237 -14.88 3.50 5.38
C ASP A 237 -15.62 4.69 6.01
N LYS A 238 -14.98 5.36 6.96
CA LYS A 238 -15.56 6.53 7.62
C LYS A 238 -15.75 7.67 6.62
N GLY A 239 -14.75 7.87 5.74
CA GLY A 239 -14.84 8.87 4.67
C GLY A 239 -15.99 8.59 3.71
N ALA A 240 -16.19 7.34 3.32
CA ALA A 240 -17.31 6.94 2.45
C ALA A 240 -18.66 7.17 3.15
N ALA A 241 -18.74 6.81 4.44
CA ALA A 241 -19.97 6.99 5.23
C ALA A 241 -20.32 8.48 5.39
N VAL A 242 -19.33 9.31 5.74
CA VAL A 242 -19.53 10.75 5.97
C VAL A 242 -19.92 11.48 4.67
N THR A 243 -19.27 11.12 3.55
CA THR A 243 -19.55 11.79 2.26
C THR A 243 -20.73 11.18 1.53
N SER A 244 -21.26 10.04 1.98
CA SER A 244 -22.31 9.26 1.30
C SER A 244 -21.95 8.92 -0.15
N LYS A 245 -20.68 8.81 -0.45
CA LYS A 245 -20.17 8.50 -1.78
C LYS A 245 -19.65 7.07 -1.82
N ALA A 246 -20.50 6.15 -2.24
CA ALA A 246 -20.09 4.77 -2.48
C ALA A 246 -19.11 4.70 -3.67
N PRO A 247 -18.06 3.89 -3.58
CA PRO A 247 -17.22 3.66 -4.75
C PRO A 247 -18.03 3.00 -5.86
N TRP A 248 -17.83 3.44 -7.10
CA TRP A 248 -18.57 2.87 -8.25
C TRP A 248 -17.91 1.58 -8.78
N VAL A 249 -16.70 1.28 -8.33
CA VAL A 249 -16.04 0.02 -8.63
C VAL A 249 -16.63 -1.08 -7.74
N PRO A 250 -16.81 -2.31 -8.23
CA PRO A 250 -17.41 -3.38 -7.42
C PRO A 250 -16.69 -3.62 -6.09
N VAL A 251 -17.45 -3.90 -5.05
CA VAL A 251 -16.95 -4.08 -3.68
C VAL A 251 -15.81 -5.11 -3.61
N VAL A 252 -15.91 -6.17 -4.44
CA VAL A 252 -14.88 -7.23 -4.48
C VAL A 252 -13.49 -6.69 -4.83
N ALA A 253 -13.42 -5.56 -5.52
CA ALA A 253 -12.17 -4.93 -5.95
C ALA A 253 -11.58 -3.99 -4.90
N PHE A 254 -12.30 -3.66 -3.84
CA PHE A 254 -11.83 -2.74 -2.80
C PHE A 254 -11.08 -3.45 -1.69
N ASN A 255 -10.26 -2.71 -0.97
CA ASN A 255 -9.47 -3.24 0.14
C ASN A 255 -10.34 -3.65 1.33
N ASN A 256 -11.29 -2.82 1.69
CA ASN A 256 -12.19 -3.08 2.81
C ASN A 256 -13.59 -3.37 2.27
N THR A 257 -14.16 -4.49 2.69
CA THR A 257 -15.48 -4.92 2.22
C THR A 257 -16.61 -4.42 3.11
N GLN A 258 -16.40 -4.32 4.43
CA GLN A 258 -17.49 -3.97 5.36
C GLN A 258 -17.95 -2.54 5.21
N GLY A 259 -17.01 -1.60 5.30
CA GLY A 259 -17.33 -0.19 5.19
C GLY A 259 -17.84 0.19 3.81
N ASN A 260 -17.25 -0.40 2.77
CA ASN A 260 -17.71 -0.16 1.40
C ASN A 260 -19.15 -0.66 1.21
N GLN A 261 -19.51 -1.80 1.81
CA GLN A 261 -20.87 -2.30 1.78
C GLN A 261 -21.83 -1.34 2.49
N LEU A 262 -21.45 -0.84 3.65
CA LEU A 262 -22.25 0.13 4.39
C LEU A 262 -22.45 1.43 3.58
N ALA A 263 -21.37 1.95 2.98
CA ALA A 263 -21.43 3.16 2.16
C ALA A 263 -22.31 2.96 0.93
N MET A 264 -22.26 1.78 0.30
CA MET A 264 -23.10 1.46 -0.85
C MET A 264 -24.58 1.36 -0.45
N MET A 265 -24.86 0.78 0.71
CA MET A 265 -26.21 0.71 1.24
C MET A 265 -26.76 2.11 1.56
N ALA A 266 -25.92 2.97 2.15
CA ALA A 266 -26.29 4.36 2.44
C ALA A 266 -26.60 5.14 1.15
N ALA A 267 -25.73 5.00 0.16
CA ALA A 267 -25.92 5.68 -1.14
C ALA A 267 -27.19 5.21 -1.88
N GLY A 268 -27.57 3.95 -1.69
CA GLY A 268 -28.75 3.37 -2.34
C GLY A 268 -30.08 3.76 -1.70
N LYS A 269 -30.07 4.32 -0.49
CA LYS A 269 -31.30 4.58 0.28
C LYS A 269 -31.82 6.01 0.20
N GLY A 270 -31.12 6.89 -0.50
CA GLY A 270 -31.56 8.27 -0.67
C GLY A 270 -31.08 9.23 0.43
N GLN A 271 -31.22 10.51 0.16
CA GLN A 271 -30.63 11.57 0.98
C GLN A 271 -31.20 11.65 2.41
N GLN A 272 -32.44 11.21 2.63
CA GLN A 272 -33.08 11.34 3.93
C GLN A 272 -32.55 10.36 4.98
N GLU A 273 -31.92 9.26 4.56
CA GLU A 273 -31.40 8.24 5.46
C GLU A 273 -29.88 8.32 5.65
N SER A 274 -29.22 9.23 4.93
CA SER A 274 -27.77 9.35 5.01
C SER A 274 -27.26 9.73 6.41
N ALA A 275 -27.99 10.60 7.10
CA ALA A 275 -27.64 11.01 8.46
C ALA A 275 -27.73 9.83 9.46
N ALA A 276 -28.80 9.05 9.34
CA ALA A 276 -28.98 7.88 10.20
C ALA A 276 -27.94 6.80 9.92
N THR A 277 -27.56 6.63 8.65
CA THR A 277 -26.55 5.65 8.24
C THR A 277 -25.13 6.11 8.63
N THR A 278 -24.89 7.41 8.57
CA THR A 278 -23.62 8.00 9.04
C THR A 278 -23.46 7.78 10.54
N LEU A 279 -24.56 7.90 11.30
CA LEU A 279 -24.58 7.62 12.73
C LEU A 279 -24.40 6.13 13.03
N ALA A 280 -24.80 5.26 12.12
CA ALA A 280 -24.66 3.81 12.30
C ALA A 280 -23.23 3.31 12.07
N TYR A 281 -22.40 4.03 11.30
CA TYR A 281 -20.99 3.66 11.10
C TYR A 281 -20.10 4.61 11.91
N ASP A 282 -19.91 4.25 13.17
CA ASP A 282 -19.01 5.02 14.04
C ASP A 282 -18.29 4.06 15.00
N PRO A 283 -17.50 3.11 14.46
CA PRO A 283 -16.68 2.27 15.34
C PRO A 283 -15.61 3.12 16.03
N SER A 284 -15.35 2.81 17.28
CA SER A 284 -14.30 3.47 18.07
C SER A 284 -12.93 3.13 17.46
N LEU A 285 -12.09 4.16 17.28
CA LEU A 285 -10.72 3.95 16.76
C LEU A 285 -9.94 3.02 17.68
N ILE A 286 -10.02 3.27 19.00
CA ILE A 286 -9.39 2.43 20.01
C ILE A 286 -10.48 1.55 20.63
N GLY A 287 -10.28 0.25 20.54
CA GLY A 287 -11.21 -0.76 20.99
C GLY A 287 -11.76 -1.58 19.83
N ASP A 288 -12.42 -0.92 18.88
CA ASP A 288 -13.05 -1.62 17.75
C ASP A 288 -12.08 -1.82 16.57
N VAL A 289 -11.30 -0.78 16.22
CA VAL A 289 -10.38 -0.82 15.06
C VAL A 289 -9.01 -1.31 15.50
N ILE A 290 -8.41 -0.65 16.49
CA ILE A 290 -7.11 -1.02 17.07
C ILE A 290 -7.33 -1.33 18.53
N THR A 291 -6.92 -2.52 18.98
CA THR A 291 -7.09 -2.91 20.38
C THR A 291 -6.02 -2.24 21.25
N GLU A 292 -6.36 -2.03 22.52
CA GLU A 292 -5.40 -1.51 23.51
C GLU A 292 -4.18 -2.44 23.61
N GLU A 293 -4.40 -3.76 23.52
CA GLU A 293 -3.32 -4.74 23.55
C GLU A 293 -2.33 -4.53 22.41
N GLU A 294 -2.82 -4.25 21.18
CA GLU A 294 -1.95 -3.95 20.04
C GLU A 294 -1.12 -2.68 20.30
N ILE A 295 -1.77 -1.64 20.85
CA ILE A 295 -1.13 -0.34 21.13
C ILE A 295 0.01 -0.52 22.14
N TRP A 296 -0.25 -1.27 23.23
CA TRP A 296 0.73 -1.46 24.30
C TRP A 296 1.79 -2.53 24.00
N ALA A 297 1.56 -3.42 23.03
CA ALA A 297 2.53 -4.42 22.61
C ALA A 297 3.79 -3.82 21.96
N CYS A 298 3.70 -2.60 21.42
CA CYS A 298 4.81 -1.96 20.72
C CYS A 298 5.95 -1.58 21.69
N THR A 299 7.19 -1.96 21.34
CA THR A 299 8.39 -1.60 22.12
C THR A 299 9.02 -0.28 21.67
N THR A 300 8.43 0.42 20.72
CA THR A 300 8.90 1.70 20.16
C THR A 300 10.32 1.66 19.59
N CYS A 301 10.78 0.49 19.15
CA CYS A 301 12.14 0.29 18.65
C CYS A 301 12.37 0.86 17.22
N ARG A 302 11.31 1.24 16.50
CA ARG A 302 11.33 1.81 15.14
C ARG A 302 11.89 0.90 14.04
N ASN A 303 12.12 -0.37 14.32
CA ASN A 303 12.60 -1.32 13.32
C ASN A 303 11.63 -1.43 12.12
N CYS A 304 10.32 -1.32 12.38
CA CYS A 304 9.29 -1.31 11.33
C CYS A 304 9.45 -0.13 10.37
N GLU A 305 9.81 1.05 10.89
CA GLU A 305 10.05 2.26 10.08
C GLU A 305 11.33 2.12 9.24
N ASP A 306 12.39 1.61 9.86
CA ASP A 306 13.69 1.41 9.19
C ASP A 306 13.56 0.44 8.00
N GLN A 307 12.72 -0.59 8.12
CA GLN A 307 12.52 -1.60 7.08
C GLN A 307 11.49 -1.22 6.04
N CYS A 308 10.79 -0.10 6.21
CA CYS A 308 9.70 0.29 5.32
C CYS A 308 10.23 0.95 4.05
N PRO A 309 9.92 0.38 2.85
CA PRO A 309 10.41 0.95 1.59
C PRO A 309 9.74 2.26 1.19
N VAL A 310 8.63 2.62 1.84
CA VAL A 310 7.88 3.86 1.58
C VAL A 310 7.88 4.79 2.79
N MET A 311 8.73 4.51 3.78
CA MET A 311 9.00 5.37 4.94
C MET A 311 7.76 5.64 5.81
N ASN A 312 6.93 4.60 6.05
CA ASN A 312 5.78 4.73 6.96
C ASN A 312 6.26 4.93 8.40
N GLU A 313 5.65 5.87 9.10
CA GLU A 313 5.99 6.26 10.48
C GLU A 313 5.00 5.59 11.45
N HIS A 314 5.25 4.32 11.76
CA HIS A 314 4.36 3.49 12.61
C HIS A 314 4.36 3.93 14.07
N VAL A 315 5.54 4.21 14.61
CA VAL A 315 5.74 4.40 16.06
C VAL A 315 5.09 5.69 16.53
N ASP A 316 5.18 6.77 15.74
CA ASP A 316 4.57 8.04 16.12
C ASP A 316 3.04 7.91 16.23
N LYS A 317 2.42 7.16 15.33
CA LYS A 317 0.97 6.88 15.40
C LYS A 317 0.62 6.12 16.68
N ILE A 318 1.40 5.10 17.03
CA ILE A 318 1.19 4.31 18.26
C ILE A 318 1.36 5.20 19.50
N ILE A 319 2.34 6.08 19.50
CA ILE A 319 2.57 7.00 20.62
C ILE A 319 1.38 7.99 20.75
N ASP A 320 0.88 8.49 19.63
CA ASP A 320 -0.27 9.40 19.66
C ASP A 320 -1.53 8.71 20.18
N LEU A 321 -1.74 7.42 19.84
CA LEU A 321 -2.83 6.62 20.41
C LEU A 321 -2.63 6.40 21.91
N ARG A 322 -1.39 6.12 22.38
CA ARG A 322 -1.06 6.01 23.81
C ARG A 322 -1.30 7.31 24.56
N ARG A 323 -0.96 8.45 23.95
CA ARG A 323 -1.19 9.78 24.52
C ARG A 323 -2.67 9.99 24.80
N TYR A 324 -3.52 9.61 23.88
CA TYR A 324 -4.97 9.70 24.06
C TYR A 324 -5.42 8.79 25.22
N LEU A 325 -5.02 7.58 25.26
CA LEU A 325 -5.35 6.66 26.34
C LEU A 325 -4.88 7.18 27.68
N UNK A 326 -3.70 7.68 27.62
CA UNK A 326 -3.14 8.04 28.74
C UNK A 326 -3.58 9.23 29.23
N LEU A 327 -3.58 10.28 28.46
CA LEU A 327 -3.80 11.64 28.94
C LEU A 327 -5.27 12.08 28.93
N THR A 328 -6.04 11.56 27.97
CA THR A 328 -7.45 11.94 27.83
C THR A 328 -8.38 10.99 28.56
N GLU A 329 -8.19 9.66 28.40
CA GLU A 329 -9.10 8.68 29.01
C GLU A 329 -8.63 8.19 30.40
N GLY A 330 -7.39 8.48 30.78
CA GLY A 330 -6.82 8.04 32.03
C GLY A 330 -6.63 6.52 32.10
N LYS A 331 -6.56 5.85 30.95
CA LYS A 331 -6.44 4.39 30.85
C LYS A 331 -4.99 3.98 30.69
N MET A 332 -4.54 3.07 31.52
CA MET A 332 -3.21 2.46 31.46
C MET A 332 -3.31 1.05 32.01
N ASP A 333 -2.45 0.18 31.52
CA ASP A 333 -2.34 -1.17 32.04
C ASP A 333 -2.13 -1.13 33.57
N ALA A 334 -2.84 -1.97 34.33
CA ALA A 334 -2.84 -1.95 35.79
C ALA A 334 -1.46 -2.18 36.41
N GLU A 335 -0.61 -3.00 35.78
CA GLU A 335 0.76 -3.21 36.26
C GLU A 335 1.66 -1.99 36.02
N ALA A 336 1.48 -1.35 34.86
CA ALA A 336 2.21 -0.12 34.51
C ALA A 336 1.80 1.01 35.47
N GLN A 337 0.50 1.14 35.75
CA GLN A 337 -0.02 2.13 36.69
C GLN A 337 0.56 1.91 38.11
N ARG A 338 0.60 0.66 38.56
CA ARG A 338 1.18 0.28 39.88
C ARG A 338 2.67 0.63 39.89
N ALA A 339 3.40 0.30 38.83
CA ALA A 339 4.83 0.62 38.72
C ALA A 339 5.08 2.12 38.78
N MET A 340 4.27 2.94 38.08
CA MET A 340 4.37 4.40 38.11
C MET A 340 4.10 4.96 39.51
N THR A 341 3.05 4.46 40.18
CA THR A 341 2.71 4.84 41.56
C THR A 341 3.86 4.50 42.50
N ASN A 342 4.45 3.32 42.35
CA ASN A 342 5.58 2.88 43.16
C ASN A 342 6.82 3.76 42.93
N ILE A 343 7.09 4.12 41.67
CA ILE A 343 8.18 5.01 41.34
C ILE A 343 7.98 6.38 42.02
N GLU A 344 6.77 6.90 41.94
CA GLU A 344 6.41 8.19 42.57
C GLU A 344 6.60 8.16 44.09
N ARG A 345 6.11 7.10 44.75
CA ARG A 345 6.11 7.02 46.22
C ARG A 345 7.44 6.54 46.79
N GLN A 346 8.12 5.62 46.12
CA GLN A 346 9.28 4.91 46.70
C GLN A 346 10.54 4.94 45.84
N GLY A 347 10.47 5.56 44.66
CA GLY A 347 11.61 5.70 43.74
C GLY A 347 11.99 4.41 43.02
N ASN A 348 11.11 3.40 42.98
CA ASN A 348 11.38 2.15 42.25
C ASN A 348 10.04 1.49 41.86
N PRO A 349 10.02 0.77 40.72
CA PRO A 349 8.77 0.22 40.20
C PRO A 349 8.20 -0.96 41.02
N TRP A 350 9.01 -1.57 41.87
CA TRP A 350 8.58 -2.76 42.66
C TRP A 350 7.93 -2.38 44.00
N GLY A 351 7.97 -1.10 44.40
CA GLY A 351 7.42 -0.66 45.67
C GLY A 351 8.26 -1.03 46.88
N LEU A 352 9.53 -1.32 46.70
CA LEU A 352 10.43 -1.72 47.76
C LEU A 352 10.98 -0.50 48.52
N ASN A 353 11.04 -0.61 49.85
CA ASN A 353 11.69 0.38 50.70
C ASN A 353 13.18 0.43 50.44
N ARG A 354 13.85 1.55 50.82
CA ARG A 354 15.29 1.70 50.67
C ARG A 354 16.06 0.55 51.30
N LYS A 355 15.66 0.13 52.46
CA LYS A 355 16.29 -1.00 53.21
C LYS A 355 16.16 -2.32 52.46
N GLU A 356 15.02 -2.55 51.84
CA GLU A 356 14.77 -3.80 51.09
C GLU A 356 15.56 -3.83 49.78
N ARG A 357 15.81 -2.67 49.17
CA ARG A 357 16.60 -2.62 47.94
C ARG A 357 18.05 -3.10 48.15
N GLU A 358 18.62 -2.83 49.30
CA GLU A 358 19.98 -3.27 49.65
C GLU A 358 20.10 -4.79 49.67
N THR A 359 19.02 -5.51 50.00
CA THR A 359 19.02 -6.97 50.01
C THR A 359 18.91 -7.63 48.65
N MET A 360 18.52 -6.86 47.60
CA MET A 360 18.44 -7.36 46.23
C MET A 360 19.80 -7.41 45.54
N ALA A 361 20.79 -6.70 46.04
CA ALA A 361 22.14 -6.74 45.43
C ALA A 361 22.80 -8.06 45.74
N PRO A 362 23.33 -8.77 44.75
CA PRO A 362 24.10 -9.98 45.00
C PRO A 362 25.33 -9.64 45.84
N ARG A 363 25.63 -10.42 46.88
CA ARG A 363 26.80 -10.28 47.73
C ARG A 363 28.03 -10.88 47.01
#